data_3460ef24da046a475238fac7a78537ae
#
_entry.id   3460ef24da046a475238fac7a78537ae
#
_cell.length_a   1.000
_cell.length_b   1.000
_cell.length_c   1.000
_cell.angle_alpha   90.00
_cell.angle_beta   90.00
_cell.angle_gamma   90.00
#
_symmetry.space_group_name_H-M   'P 1'
#
loop_
_entity.id
_entity.type
_entity.pdbx_description
1 polymer ?
#
loop_
_entity_poly.entity_id
_entity_poly.type
_entity_poly.pdbx_seq_one_letter_code
_entity_poly.pdbx_strand_id
1 'polypeptide(L)'
;MEEGDIITPLTEQAIGLLGSTAIIPESGKYIQSQDVAKIICKEELLDKDFAFYLISSTLVKQQLSVAAQQTKIRHTSPDKIRDCTVWIPELTEQKRIGKLLRSLDRKIELNRAINQNLEAMAKQLYDYWFVQFDFPNEEGKPYKSSGGKMVWHEKLKRNIP
;
A
#
# COMPACT_ATOMS: atom_id res chain seq x y z
N MET A 1 4.04 -15.36 -10.11
CA MET A 1 4.95 -14.27 -9.69
C MET A 1 5.50 -14.61 -8.32
N GLU A 2 6.73 -14.19 -8.05
CA GLU A 2 7.43 -14.48 -6.81
C GLU A 2 7.47 -13.24 -5.91
N GLU A 3 7.60 -13.46 -4.61
CA GLU A 3 7.77 -12.38 -3.65
C GLU A 3 8.95 -11.47 -4.04
N GLY A 4 8.76 -10.18 -3.94
CA GLY A 4 9.74 -9.19 -4.31
C GLY A 4 9.83 -8.92 -5.83
N ASP A 5 9.05 -9.59 -6.68
CA ASP A 5 8.98 -9.20 -8.10
C ASP A 5 8.46 -7.78 -8.25
N ILE A 6 9.11 -7.00 -9.10
CA ILE A 6 8.66 -5.66 -9.46
C ILE A 6 7.79 -5.75 -10.70
N ILE A 7 6.63 -5.14 -10.64
CA ILE A 7 5.67 -5.07 -11.74
C ILE A 7 5.29 -3.63 -12.06
N THR A 8 4.88 -3.40 -13.31
CA THR A 8 4.38 -2.11 -13.80
C THR A 8 3.24 -2.32 -14.79
N PRO A 9 2.19 -1.50 -14.78
CA PRO A 9 1.11 -1.59 -15.76
C PRO A 9 1.58 -1.16 -17.15
N LEU A 10 1.05 -1.83 -18.16
CA LEU A 10 1.24 -1.51 -19.58
C LEU A 10 0.06 -0.71 -20.16
N THR A 11 -1.02 -0.59 -19.41
CA THR A 11 -2.24 0.14 -19.80
C THR A 11 -2.67 1.10 -18.71
N GLU A 12 -3.27 2.23 -19.11
CA GLU A 12 -3.90 3.15 -18.17
C GLU A 12 -5.23 3.69 -18.71
N GLN A 13 -6.22 3.77 -17.83
CA GLN A 13 -7.48 4.47 -18.09
C GLN A 13 -7.48 5.87 -17.46
N ALA A 14 -6.68 6.08 -16.44
CA ALA A 14 -6.48 7.37 -15.78
C ALA A 14 -5.02 7.80 -15.92
N ILE A 15 -4.81 9.08 -16.23
CA ILE A 15 -3.48 9.66 -16.45
C ILE A 15 -2.61 9.48 -15.20
N GLY A 16 -1.39 8.94 -15.39
CA GLY A 16 -0.36 8.85 -14.37
C GLY A 16 -0.14 7.45 -13.78
N LEU A 17 -0.82 6.43 -14.31
CA LEU A 17 -0.59 5.04 -13.93
C LEU A 17 0.60 4.42 -14.67
N LEU A 18 0.85 4.79 -15.95
CA LEU A 18 2.03 4.30 -16.68
C LEU A 18 3.32 4.68 -15.95
N GLY A 19 4.20 3.72 -15.77
CA GLY A 19 5.41 3.86 -14.98
C GLY A 19 5.19 3.75 -13.46
N SER A 20 3.98 3.49 -12.97
CA SER A 20 3.81 3.11 -11.57
C SER A 20 4.38 1.73 -11.33
N THR A 21 4.97 1.51 -10.17
CA THR A 21 5.57 0.22 -9.80
C THR A 21 4.92 -0.35 -8.56
N ALA A 22 4.83 -1.66 -8.51
CA ALA A 22 4.42 -2.39 -7.32
C ALA A 22 5.35 -3.59 -7.08
N ILE A 23 5.42 -4.05 -5.85
CA ILE A 23 6.18 -5.23 -5.47
C ILE A 23 5.22 -6.33 -5.08
N ILE A 24 5.45 -7.54 -5.58
CA ILE A 24 4.68 -8.73 -5.20
C ILE A 24 4.99 -9.09 -3.75
N PRO A 25 3.97 -9.09 -2.86
CA PRO A 25 4.20 -9.29 -1.44
C PRO A 25 4.36 -10.76 -1.04
N GLU A 26 3.95 -11.70 -1.89
CA GLU A 26 3.96 -13.14 -1.56
C GLU A 26 4.00 -14.00 -2.82
N SER A 27 4.85 -15.03 -2.80
CA SER A 27 5.01 -15.98 -3.91
C SER A 27 3.76 -16.84 -4.13
N GLY A 28 3.49 -17.17 -5.39
CA GLY A 28 2.47 -18.14 -5.79
C GLY A 28 1.01 -17.68 -5.73
N LYS A 29 0.72 -16.49 -5.19
CA LYS A 29 -0.65 -15.94 -5.08
C LYS A 29 -1.11 -15.14 -6.29
N TYR A 30 -0.20 -14.67 -7.13
CA TYR A 30 -0.51 -13.74 -8.21
C TYR A 30 -0.09 -14.31 -9.56
N ILE A 31 -0.95 -14.14 -10.56
CA ILE A 31 -0.69 -14.50 -11.95
C ILE A 31 -0.52 -13.21 -12.73
N GLN A 32 0.49 -13.18 -13.60
CA GLN A 32 0.74 -12.02 -14.47
C GLN A 32 -0.31 -11.99 -15.60
N SER A 33 -0.98 -10.84 -15.76
CA SER A 33 -1.81 -10.57 -16.93
C SER A 33 -0.97 -9.97 -18.07
N GLN A 34 -1.52 -9.96 -19.28
CA GLN A 34 -0.87 -9.34 -20.44
C GLN A 34 -0.70 -7.81 -20.30
N ASP A 35 -1.49 -7.17 -19.44
CA ASP A 35 -1.46 -5.72 -19.19
C ASP A 35 -0.47 -5.29 -18.11
N VAL A 36 0.34 -6.24 -17.62
CA VAL A 36 1.32 -6.00 -16.58
C VAL A 36 2.67 -6.58 -17.01
N ALA A 37 3.71 -5.77 -16.97
CA ALA A 37 5.08 -6.22 -17.19
C ALA A 37 5.79 -6.51 -15.86
N LYS A 38 6.56 -7.59 -15.82
CA LYS A 38 7.54 -7.87 -14.78
C LYS A 38 8.87 -7.23 -15.16
N ILE A 39 9.46 -6.52 -14.20
CA ILE A 39 10.76 -5.86 -14.38
C ILE A 39 11.85 -6.79 -13.86
N ILE A 40 12.78 -7.13 -14.73
CA ILE A 40 13.97 -7.94 -14.41
C ILE A 40 15.20 -7.05 -14.64
N CYS A 41 15.87 -6.70 -13.54
CA CYS A 41 17.09 -5.91 -13.59
C CYS A 41 18.31 -6.77 -13.95
N LYS A 42 19.25 -6.20 -14.70
CA LYS A 42 20.60 -6.73 -14.81
C LYS A 42 21.37 -6.26 -13.59
N GLU A 43 21.60 -7.14 -12.62
CA GLU A 43 22.10 -6.79 -11.27
C GLU A 43 23.47 -6.13 -11.29
N GLU A 44 24.27 -6.38 -12.33
CA GLU A 44 25.56 -5.73 -12.56
C GLU A 44 25.46 -4.26 -13.01
N LEU A 45 24.27 -3.81 -13.48
CA LEU A 45 24.05 -2.47 -14.02
C LEU A 45 23.00 -1.69 -13.24
N LEU A 46 21.98 -2.36 -12.73
CA LEU A 46 20.81 -1.70 -12.15
C LEU A 46 20.36 -2.43 -10.88
N ASP A 47 20.47 -1.74 -9.75
CA ASP A 47 19.95 -2.23 -8.47
C ASP A 47 18.42 -2.30 -8.48
N LYS A 48 17.87 -3.37 -7.92
CA LYS A 48 16.44 -3.67 -7.95
C LYS A 48 15.61 -2.63 -7.19
N ASP A 49 16.02 -2.25 -5.99
CA ASP A 49 15.30 -1.24 -5.21
C ASP A 49 15.39 0.14 -5.86
N PHE A 50 16.55 0.49 -6.40
CA PHE A 50 16.70 1.73 -7.17
C PHE A 50 15.81 1.74 -8.42
N ALA A 51 15.76 0.63 -9.17
CA ALA A 51 14.91 0.49 -10.37
C ALA A 51 13.43 0.70 -10.05
N PHE A 52 12.95 0.22 -8.91
CA PHE A 52 11.58 0.43 -8.45
C PHE A 52 11.22 1.91 -8.40
N TYR A 53 12.07 2.74 -7.79
CA TYR A 53 11.86 4.19 -7.69
C TYR A 53 12.16 4.93 -9.00
N LEU A 54 13.18 4.51 -9.74
CA LEU A 54 13.53 5.11 -11.03
C LEU A 54 12.36 5.03 -12.02
N ILE A 55 11.76 3.85 -12.18
CA ILE A 55 10.66 3.63 -13.12
C ILE A 55 9.42 4.44 -12.70
N SER A 56 9.16 4.54 -11.40
CA SER A 56 8.06 5.33 -10.87
C SER A 56 8.34 6.84 -10.77
N SER A 57 9.53 7.27 -11.17
CA SER A 57 9.91 8.68 -11.16
C SER A 57 9.09 9.52 -12.15
N THR A 58 8.95 10.81 -11.84
CA THR A 58 8.28 11.77 -12.73
C THR A 58 8.91 11.80 -14.11
N LEU A 59 10.24 11.68 -14.20
CA LEU A 59 10.97 11.68 -15.47
C LEU A 59 10.53 10.55 -16.39
N VAL A 60 10.46 9.30 -15.88
CA VAL A 60 10.03 8.14 -16.69
C VAL A 60 8.54 8.22 -16.99
N LYS A 61 7.70 8.58 -16.01
CA LYS A 61 6.26 8.75 -16.23
C LYS A 61 5.94 9.78 -17.31
N GLN A 62 6.66 10.90 -17.37
CA GLN A 62 6.48 11.90 -18.41
C GLN A 62 6.84 11.36 -19.78
N GLN A 63 7.96 10.65 -19.92
CA GLN A 63 8.38 10.05 -21.20
C GLN A 63 7.34 9.02 -21.68
N LEU A 64 6.88 8.14 -20.80
CA LEU A 64 5.84 7.16 -21.13
C LEU A 64 4.51 7.83 -21.49
N SER A 65 4.13 8.89 -20.79
CA SER A 65 2.91 9.65 -21.07
C SER A 65 2.97 10.32 -22.45
N VAL A 66 4.09 10.91 -22.82
CA VAL A 66 4.29 11.51 -24.15
C VAL A 66 4.23 10.45 -25.25
N ALA A 67 4.87 9.30 -25.04
CA ALA A 67 4.87 8.19 -26.01
C ALA A 67 3.49 7.53 -26.20
N ALA A 68 2.56 7.71 -25.24
CA ALA A 68 1.23 7.10 -25.23
C ALA A 68 0.09 8.00 -25.70
N GLN A 69 0.35 9.19 -26.21
CA GLN A 69 -0.62 10.30 -26.41
C GLN A 69 -1.73 10.12 -27.45
N GLN A 70 -1.94 8.97 -28.08
CA GLN A 70 -2.84 8.90 -29.25
C GLN A 70 -4.13 8.07 -29.08
N THR A 71 -4.46 7.56 -27.89
CA THR A 71 -5.66 6.70 -27.74
C THR A 71 -6.44 6.99 -26.45
N LYS A 72 -7.75 6.69 -26.46
CA LYS A 72 -8.65 6.82 -25.31
C LYS A 72 -8.24 5.91 -24.12
N ILE A 73 -7.64 4.77 -24.43
CA ILE A 73 -6.92 3.90 -23.49
C ILE A 73 -5.44 4.00 -23.87
N ARG A 74 -4.63 4.46 -22.93
CA ARG A 74 -3.20 4.61 -23.18
C ARG A 74 -2.50 3.29 -22.97
N HIS A 75 -1.68 2.91 -23.94
CA HIS A 75 -0.89 1.70 -23.90
C HIS A 75 0.60 2.03 -23.97
N THR A 76 1.38 1.34 -23.18
CA THR A 76 2.83 1.29 -23.33
C THR A 76 3.27 -0.15 -23.62
N SER A 77 4.53 -0.35 -23.87
CA SER A 77 5.12 -1.67 -24.08
C SER A 77 6.42 -1.79 -23.28
N PRO A 78 6.90 -3.00 -23.02
CA PRO A 78 8.21 -3.20 -22.40
C PRO A 78 9.35 -2.47 -23.13
N ASP A 79 9.28 -2.39 -24.47
CA ASP A 79 10.28 -1.68 -25.27
C ASP A 79 10.24 -0.18 -25.01
N LYS A 80 9.06 0.45 -24.99
CA LYS A 80 8.92 1.87 -24.66
C LYS A 80 9.45 2.20 -23.26
N ILE A 81 9.33 1.27 -22.31
CA ILE A 81 9.92 1.46 -20.97
C ILE A 81 11.45 1.41 -21.05
N ARG A 82 12.02 0.51 -21.86
CA ARG A 82 13.47 0.41 -22.07
C ARG A 82 14.05 1.61 -22.81
N ASP A 83 13.27 2.21 -23.71
CA ASP A 83 13.67 3.38 -24.52
C ASP A 83 13.69 4.69 -23.70
N CYS A 84 13.19 4.69 -22.45
CA CYS A 84 13.25 5.85 -21.60
C CYS A 84 14.70 6.26 -21.34
N THR A 85 15.03 7.50 -21.64
CA THR A 85 16.35 8.06 -21.36
C THR A 85 16.42 8.54 -19.92
N VAL A 86 17.32 7.92 -19.14
CA VAL A 86 17.52 8.25 -17.73
C VAL A 86 19.02 8.33 -17.43
N TRP A 87 19.38 9.21 -16.51
CA TRP A 87 20.71 9.17 -15.91
C TRP A 87 20.67 8.25 -14.69
N ILE A 88 21.63 7.33 -14.60
CA ILE A 88 21.79 6.44 -13.45
C ILE A 88 23.19 6.61 -12.85
N PRO A 89 23.32 6.70 -11.52
CA PRO A 89 24.61 6.76 -10.84
C PRO A 89 25.30 5.38 -10.84
N GLU A 90 26.51 5.34 -10.31
CA GLU A 90 27.21 4.07 -10.08
C GLU A 90 26.40 3.12 -9.18
N LEU A 91 26.60 1.82 -9.34
CA LEU A 91 25.83 0.78 -8.66
C LEU A 91 25.83 0.90 -7.13
N THR A 92 26.96 1.34 -6.56
CA THR A 92 27.10 1.58 -5.11
C THR A 92 26.15 2.67 -4.64
N GLU A 93 26.03 3.75 -5.41
CA GLU A 93 25.12 4.85 -5.09
C GLU A 93 23.65 4.47 -5.33
N GLN A 94 23.36 3.69 -6.38
CA GLN A 94 22.02 3.14 -6.61
C GLN A 94 21.55 2.33 -5.40
N LYS A 95 22.38 1.42 -4.88
CA LYS A 95 22.08 0.61 -3.69
C LYS A 95 21.83 1.48 -2.45
N ARG A 96 22.61 2.55 -2.29
CA ARG A 96 22.43 3.49 -1.17
C ARG A 96 21.10 4.22 -1.24
N ILE A 97 20.76 4.74 -2.43
CA ILE A 97 19.51 5.45 -2.67
C ILE A 97 18.32 4.49 -2.53
N GLY A 98 18.37 3.34 -3.20
CA GLY A 98 17.31 2.33 -3.15
C GLY A 98 17.02 1.89 -1.71
N LYS A 99 18.05 1.54 -0.95
CA LYS A 99 17.92 1.17 0.47
C LYS A 99 17.31 2.28 1.33
N LEU A 100 17.71 3.54 1.12
CA LEU A 100 17.15 4.67 1.85
C LEU A 100 15.65 4.82 1.57
N LEU A 101 15.26 4.84 0.30
CA LEU A 101 13.86 5.00 -0.10
C LEU A 101 13.00 3.82 0.39
N ARG A 102 13.49 2.58 0.28
CA ARG A 102 12.80 1.39 0.84
C ARG A 102 12.62 1.49 2.35
N SER A 103 13.60 2.04 3.07
CA SER A 103 13.46 2.23 4.52
C SER A 103 12.36 3.23 4.89
N LEU A 104 12.16 4.25 4.07
CA LEU A 104 11.07 5.22 4.25
C LEU A 104 9.70 4.58 3.96
N ASP A 105 9.57 3.86 2.85
CA ASP A 105 8.34 3.13 2.53
C ASP A 105 7.96 2.15 3.63
N ARG A 106 8.93 1.39 4.13
CA ARG A 106 8.69 0.44 5.23
C ARG A 106 8.19 1.12 6.51
N LYS A 107 8.69 2.32 6.82
CA LYS A 107 8.18 3.12 7.94
C LYS A 107 6.74 3.58 7.70
N ILE A 108 6.42 3.99 6.46
CA ILE A 108 5.06 4.39 6.09
C ILE A 108 4.09 3.20 6.21
N GLU A 109 4.46 2.04 5.70
CA GLU A 109 3.68 0.80 5.81
C GLU A 109 3.43 0.42 7.28
N LEU A 110 4.49 0.45 8.09
CA LEU A 110 4.38 0.16 9.53
C LEU A 110 3.45 1.14 10.25
N ASN A 111 3.59 2.44 9.99
CA ASN A 111 2.72 3.45 10.58
C ASN A 111 1.25 3.27 10.16
N ARG A 112 0.99 2.91 8.90
CA ARG A 112 -0.37 2.60 8.43
C ARG A 112 -0.94 1.39 9.16
N ALA A 113 -0.18 0.33 9.32
CA ALA A 113 -0.60 -0.87 10.07
C ALA A 113 -0.88 -0.55 11.55
N ILE A 114 -0.03 0.25 12.20
CA ILE A 114 -0.24 0.72 13.57
C ILE A 114 -1.54 1.52 13.67
N ASN A 115 -1.78 2.48 12.78
CA ASN A 115 -2.99 3.29 12.79
C ASN A 115 -4.26 2.44 12.61
N GLN A 116 -4.26 1.49 11.67
CA GLN A 116 -5.39 0.57 11.48
C GLN A 116 -5.66 -0.26 12.74
N ASN A 117 -4.62 -0.76 13.41
CA ASN A 117 -4.76 -1.50 14.66
C ASN A 117 -5.32 -0.62 15.78
N LEU A 118 -4.82 0.63 15.93
CA LEU A 118 -5.31 1.57 16.93
C LEU A 118 -6.78 1.94 16.70
N GLU A 119 -7.19 2.17 15.45
CA GLU A 119 -8.60 2.42 15.11
C GLU A 119 -9.49 1.22 15.43
N ALA A 120 -9.04 0.00 15.12
CA ALA A 120 -9.76 -1.22 15.46
C ALA A 120 -9.89 -1.40 16.98
N MET A 121 -8.81 -1.17 17.75
CA MET A 121 -8.83 -1.22 19.21
C MET A 121 -9.75 -0.16 19.82
N ALA A 122 -9.70 1.08 19.32
CA ALA A 122 -10.58 2.15 19.78
C ALA A 122 -12.06 1.80 19.54
N LYS A 123 -12.38 1.24 18.36
CA LYS A 123 -13.73 0.77 18.06
C LYS A 123 -14.17 -0.36 18.99
N GLN A 124 -13.32 -1.36 19.23
CA GLN A 124 -13.62 -2.47 20.15
C GLN A 124 -13.88 -1.94 21.55
N LEU A 125 -13.05 -1.00 22.03
CA LEU A 125 -13.21 -0.42 23.36
C LEU A 125 -14.50 0.41 23.46
N TYR A 126 -14.82 1.19 22.41
CA TYR A 126 -16.09 1.93 22.36
C TYR A 126 -17.29 0.98 22.39
N ASP A 127 -17.27 -0.07 21.59
CA ASP A 127 -18.35 -1.07 21.54
C ASP A 127 -18.50 -1.78 22.89
N TYR A 128 -17.39 -2.12 23.52
CA TYR A 128 -17.37 -2.79 24.82
C TYR A 128 -17.93 -1.90 25.94
N TRP A 129 -17.55 -0.62 25.97
CA TRP A 129 -17.98 0.30 27.01
C TRP A 129 -19.38 0.90 26.77
N PHE A 130 -19.70 1.30 25.56
CA PHE A 130 -20.89 2.12 25.27
C PHE A 130 -22.01 1.37 24.53
N VAL A 131 -21.68 0.29 23.87
CA VAL A 131 -22.70 -0.57 23.23
C VAL A 131 -23.06 -1.74 24.13
N GLN A 132 -22.07 -2.41 24.70
CA GLN A 132 -22.27 -3.54 25.61
C GLN A 132 -22.47 -3.11 27.06
N PHE A 133 -22.06 -1.89 27.41
CA PHE A 133 -22.10 -1.30 28.76
C PHE A 133 -21.20 -2.03 29.78
N ASP A 134 -20.11 -2.60 29.32
CA ASP A 134 -19.10 -3.26 30.15
C ASP A 134 -17.89 -2.32 30.45
N PHE A 135 -18.17 -1.03 30.64
CA PHE A 135 -17.18 -0.10 31.16
C PHE A 135 -16.78 -0.48 32.60
N PRO A 136 -15.58 -0.10 33.08
CA PRO A 136 -15.14 -0.44 34.42
C PRO A 136 -16.05 0.19 35.50
N ASN A 137 -16.53 -0.64 36.44
CA ASN A 137 -17.21 -0.16 37.64
C ASN A 137 -16.18 0.31 38.71
N GLU A 138 -16.63 0.69 39.90
CA GLU A 138 -15.78 1.16 41.01
C GLU A 138 -14.72 0.16 41.44
N GLU A 139 -14.97 -1.16 41.20
CA GLU A 139 -14.02 -2.24 41.46
C GLU A 139 -13.14 -2.60 40.27
N GLY A 140 -13.26 -1.87 39.14
CA GLY A 140 -12.55 -2.16 37.92
C GLY A 140 -13.07 -3.35 37.12
N LYS A 141 -14.24 -3.93 37.49
CA LYS A 141 -14.90 -5.04 36.79
C LYS A 141 -15.84 -4.52 35.70
N PRO A 142 -16.13 -5.33 34.64
CA PRO A 142 -17.11 -4.96 33.61
C PRO A 142 -18.48 -4.70 34.23
N TYR A 143 -19.08 -3.52 34.01
CA TYR A 143 -20.29 -3.08 34.72
C TYR A 143 -21.46 -4.06 34.51
N LYS A 144 -21.92 -4.23 33.28
CA LYS A 144 -23.09 -5.07 32.98
C LYS A 144 -22.86 -6.54 33.30
N SER A 145 -21.72 -7.08 32.87
CA SER A 145 -21.37 -8.51 33.06
C SER A 145 -21.16 -8.86 34.53
N SER A 146 -20.86 -7.90 35.40
CA SER A 146 -20.74 -8.09 36.87
C SER A 146 -22.05 -7.82 37.61
N GLY A 147 -23.18 -7.70 36.90
CA GLY A 147 -24.49 -7.51 37.53
C GLY A 147 -24.86 -6.04 37.77
N GLY A 148 -24.26 -5.10 37.05
CA GLY A 148 -24.60 -3.69 37.09
C GLY A 148 -26.09 -3.45 36.80
N LYS A 149 -26.69 -2.51 37.50
CA LYS A 149 -28.13 -2.19 37.39
C LYS A 149 -28.44 -1.61 36.01
N MET A 150 -29.35 -2.23 35.29
CA MET A 150 -29.81 -1.79 33.96
C MET A 150 -31.26 -1.37 34.03
N VAL A 151 -31.61 -0.23 33.36
CA VAL A 151 -32.95 0.32 33.33
C VAL A 151 -33.42 0.43 31.87
N TRP A 152 -34.70 0.10 31.63
CA TRP A 152 -35.29 0.24 30.29
C TRP A 152 -35.42 1.69 29.88
N HIS A 153 -34.88 2.04 28.73
CA HIS A 153 -34.99 3.41 28.19
C HIS A 153 -35.91 3.43 26.97
N GLU A 154 -37.07 4.08 27.09
CA GLU A 154 -38.13 4.04 26.09
C GLU A 154 -37.72 4.57 24.70
N LYS A 155 -36.99 5.69 24.67
CA LYS A 155 -36.57 6.32 23.41
C LYS A 155 -35.51 5.47 22.66
N LEU A 156 -34.61 4.82 23.37
CA LEU A 156 -33.57 4.00 22.81
C LEU A 156 -34.00 2.53 22.59
N LYS A 157 -35.15 2.16 23.15
CA LYS A 157 -35.73 0.80 23.13
C LYS A 157 -34.72 -0.28 23.53
N ARG A 158 -33.90 0.01 24.55
CA ARG A 158 -32.93 -0.91 25.12
C ARG A 158 -32.69 -0.61 26.60
N ASN A 159 -32.13 -1.59 27.30
CA ASN A 159 -31.64 -1.39 28.66
C ASN A 159 -30.34 -0.59 28.64
N ILE A 160 -30.23 0.40 29.50
CA ILE A 160 -29.05 1.24 29.74
C ILE A 160 -28.67 1.23 31.23
N PRO A 161 -27.42 1.53 31.58
CA PRO A 161 -26.98 1.69 32.96
C PRO A 161 -27.75 2.74 33.71
#